data_1bd39d23e0c1537c4500bbc98398eb31
#
_entry.id   1bd39d23e0c1537c4500bbc98398eb31
#
_cell.length_a   1.000
_cell.length_b   1.000
_cell.length_c   1.000
_cell.angle_alpha   90.00
_cell.angle_beta   90.00
_cell.angle_gamma   90.00
#
_symmetry.space_group_name_H-M   'P 1'
#
loop_
_entity.id
_entity.type
_entity.pdbx_description
1 polymer ?
#
loop_
_entity_poly.entity_id
_entity_poly.type
_entity_poly.pdbx_seq_one_letter_code
_entity_poly.pdbx_strand_id
1 'polypeptide(L)'
;MNSREIIKKAEKDLKEQFEIIEDIRDLNQKKVLEAFIENRVAPEHFYTVSGYGHDDIGREVLDKVFAEVFKAEKALVRVHFASGTHTLACCLFGCLRPGNKLISVAGAPYDTMQEVIGTAGDHTTKEDSLIAHGVLYEEIPLLNDTDIDFQKLEQSIDKTVTMVLIQRSKGYSTRKSL
;
A
#
# COMPACT_ATOMS: atom_id res chain seq x y z
N MET A 1 20.35 -18.86 -32.98
CA MET A 1 20.57 -18.73 -31.51
C MET A 1 19.49 -19.54 -30.83
N ASN A 2 19.85 -20.50 -29.99
CA ASN A 2 18.86 -21.28 -29.25
C ASN A 2 18.39 -20.51 -28.01
N SER A 3 17.27 -20.95 -27.38
CA SER A 3 16.67 -20.26 -26.24
C SER A 3 17.65 -20.04 -25.08
N ARG A 4 18.55 -20.99 -24.84
CA ARG A 4 19.55 -20.90 -23.77
C ARG A 4 20.59 -19.80 -24.03
N GLU A 5 20.98 -19.62 -25.31
CA GLU A 5 21.92 -18.56 -25.73
C GLU A 5 21.25 -17.16 -25.59
N ILE A 6 19.96 -17.07 -25.92
CA ILE A 6 19.17 -15.84 -25.74
C ILE A 6 19.13 -15.44 -24.26
N ILE A 7 18.78 -16.39 -23.39
CA ILE A 7 18.71 -16.15 -21.93
C ILE A 7 20.07 -15.68 -21.41
N LYS A 8 21.15 -16.40 -21.70
CA LYS A 8 22.49 -16.03 -21.24
C LYS A 8 22.93 -14.64 -21.73
N LYS A 9 22.54 -14.28 -22.95
CA LYS A 9 22.84 -12.96 -23.48
C LYS A 9 22.05 -11.88 -22.70
N ALA A 10 20.75 -12.08 -22.50
CA ALA A 10 19.90 -11.17 -21.73
C ALA A 10 20.41 -11.00 -20.30
N GLU A 11 20.77 -12.09 -19.61
CA GLU A 11 21.36 -12.04 -18.26
C GLU A 11 22.65 -11.19 -18.23
N LYS A 12 23.50 -11.34 -19.25
CA LYS A 12 24.73 -10.55 -19.36
C LYS A 12 24.43 -9.07 -19.61
N ASP A 13 23.46 -8.77 -20.50
CA ASP A 13 23.10 -7.41 -20.87
C ASP A 13 22.39 -6.67 -19.73
N LEU A 14 21.76 -7.40 -18.79
CA LEU A 14 21.03 -6.86 -17.63
C LEU A 14 21.81 -6.98 -16.31
N LYS A 15 23.08 -7.32 -16.35
CA LYS A 15 23.88 -7.60 -15.13
C LYS A 15 23.86 -6.43 -14.14
N GLU A 16 24.07 -5.20 -14.61
CA GLU A 16 24.07 -4.01 -13.75
C GLU A 16 22.72 -3.79 -13.09
N GLN A 17 21.61 -4.01 -13.79
CA GLN A 17 20.27 -3.91 -13.24
C GLN A 17 20.01 -4.97 -12.17
N PHE A 18 20.50 -6.19 -12.38
CA PHE A 18 20.40 -7.26 -11.39
C PHE A 18 21.23 -6.96 -10.14
N GLU A 19 22.44 -6.44 -10.28
CA GLU A 19 23.27 -6.03 -9.14
C GLU A 19 22.56 -4.98 -8.26
N ILE A 20 21.92 -3.96 -8.86
CA ILE A 20 21.13 -2.97 -8.13
C ILE A 20 19.95 -3.62 -7.38
N ILE A 21 19.26 -4.55 -8.03
CA ILE A 21 18.12 -5.26 -7.41
C ILE A 21 18.59 -6.15 -6.26
N GLU A 22 19.75 -6.81 -6.43
CA GLU A 22 20.35 -7.66 -5.40
C GLU A 22 20.77 -6.86 -4.17
N ASP A 23 21.39 -5.71 -4.34
CA ASP A 23 21.73 -4.81 -3.23
C ASP A 23 20.48 -4.38 -2.45
N ILE A 24 19.40 -4.01 -3.16
CA ILE A 24 18.12 -3.65 -2.53
C ILE A 24 17.51 -4.86 -1.80
N ARG A 25 17.57 -6.04 -2.39
CA ARG A 25 17.11 -7.29 -1.78
C ARG A 25 17.86 -7.57 -0.48
N ASP A 26 19.18 -7.52 -0.52
CA ASP A 26 20.02 -7.86 0.61
C ASP A 26 19.82 -6.89 1.78
N LEU A 27 19.70 -5.59 1.48
CA LEU A 27 19.37 -4.57 2.48
C LEU A 27 18.01 -4.85 3.15
N ASN A 28 16.99 -5.16 2.36
CA ASN A 28 15.65 -5.43 2.90
C ASN A 28 15.58 -6.77 3.63
N GLN A 29 16.26 -7.80 3.14
CA GLN A 29 16.33 -9.10 3.81
C GLN A 29 17.01 -8.97 5.18
N LYS A 30 18.13 -8.25 5.26
CA LYS A 30 18.80 -7.95 6.53
C LYS A 30 17.86 -7.27 7.52
N LYS A 31 17.17 -6.24 7.08
CA LYS A 31 16.18 -5.50 7.90
C LYS A 31 15.06 -6.41 8.44
N VAL A 32 14.56 -7.33 7.63
CA VAL A 32 13.55 -8.30 8.07
C VAL A 32 14.13 -9.28 9.09
N LEU A 33 15.33 -9.82 8.84
CA LEU A 33 16.00 -10.74 9.77
C LEU A 33 16.30 -10.07 11.12
N GLU A 34 16.75 -8.81 11.10
CA GLU A 34 16.97 -8.03 12.32
C GLU A 34 15.66 -7.89 13.12
N ALA A 35 14.53 -7.59 12.46
CA ALA A 35 13.24 -7.52 13.13
C ALA A 35 12.79 -8.86 13.73
N PHE A 36 13.09 -10.00 13.08
CA PHE A 36 12.86 -11.32 13.64
C PHE A 36 13.70 -11.57 14.91
N ILE A 37 14.96 -11.17 14.89
CA ILE A 37 15.88 -11.31 16.02
C ILE A 37 15.43 -10.45 17.20
N GLU A 38 15.15 -9.17 16.96
CA GLU A 38 14.71 -8.21 17.99
C GLU A 38 13.41 -8.66 18.67
N ASN A 39 12.47 -9.19 17.89
CA ASN A 39 11.21 -9.72 18.41
C ASN A 39 11.30 -11.17 18.88
N ARG A 40 12.50 -11.75 18.91
CA ARG A 40 12.77 -13.12 19.41
C ARG A 40 11.84 -14.15 18.79
N VAL A 41 11.64 -14.10 17.49
CA VAL A 41 10.78 -15.06 16.79
C VAL A 41 11.35 -16.47 16.96
N ALA A 42 10.50 -17.39 17.41
CA ALA A 42 10.86 -18.76 17.77
C ALA A 42 9.81 -19.74 17.25
N PRO A 43 10.08 -21.07 17.22
CA PRO A 43 9.17 -22.06 16.66
C PRO A 43 7.75 -22.03 17.24
N GLU A 44 7.58 -21.70 18.51
CA GLU A 44 6.27 -21.61 19.18
C GLU A 44 5.33 -20.59 18.55
N HIS A 45 5.86 -19.53 17.90
CA HIS A 45 5.06 -18.53 17.21
C HIS A 45 4.40 -19.04 15.92
N PHE A 46 4.79 -20.23 15.46
CA PHE A 46 4.24 -20.90 14.29
C PHE A 46 3.28 -22.04 14.62
N TYR A 47 3.02 -22.29 15.92
CA TYR A 47 2.11 -23.35 16.30
C TYR A 47 0.65 -22.94 16.03
N THR A 48 -0.17 -23.96 15.75
CA THR A 48 -1.59 -23.75 15.54
C THR A 48 -2.26 -23.31 16.84
N VAL A 49 -3.05 -22.25 16.74
CA VAL A 49 -3.86 -21.71 17.86
C VAL A 49 -5.34 -21.77 17.52
N SER A 50 -6.21 -21.57 18.51
CA SER A 50 -7.66 -21.63 18.35
C SER A 50 -8.24 -20.58 17.40
N GLY A 51 -7.51 -19.48 17.14
CA GLY A 51 -7.95 -18.37 16.31
C GLY A 51 -8.88 -17.37 17.00
N TYR A 52 -9.25 -17.59 18.26
CA TYR A 52 -10.09 -16.66 19.03
C TYR A 52 -9.35 -15.43 19.55
N GLY A 53 -8.06 -15.29 19.28
CA GLY A 53 -7.26 -14.12 19.66
C GLY A 53 -6.77 -14.10 21.11
N HIS A 54 -7.10 -15.10 21.90
CA HIS A 54 -6.56 -15.30 23.24
C HIS A 54 -5.28 -16.14 23.13
N ASP A 55 -4.19 -15.63 23.70
CA ASP A 55 -2.88 -16.29 23.72
C ASP A 55 -2.31 -16.62 22.32
N ASP A 56 -2.68 -15.82 21.31
CA ASP A 56 -2.14 -15.96 19.95
C ASP A 56 -0.82 -15.20 19.83
N ILE A 57 0.22 -15.76 20.43
CA ILE A 57 1.56 -15.17 20.45
C ILE A 57 2.14 -14.99 19.04
N GLY A 58 1.75 -15.84 18.08
CA GLY A 58 2.17 -15.74 16.69
C GLY A 58 1.64 -14.46 16.02
N ARG A 59 0.36 -14.11 16.21
CA ARG A 59 -0.22 -12.86 15.73
C ARG A 59 0.44 -11.64 16.35
N GLU A 60 0.64 -11.66 17.65
CA GLU A 60 1.23 -10.54 18.37
C GLU A 60 2.66 -10.27 17.92
N VAL A 61 3.46 -11.31 17.74
CA VAL A 61 4.84 -11.16 17.29
C VAL A 61 4.90 -10.73 15.82
N LEU A 62 3.97 -11.22 14.97
CA LEU A 62 3.89 -10.82 13.57
C LEU A 62 3.61 -9.31 13.44
N ASP A 63 2.67 -8.77 14.23
CA ASP A 63 2.38 -7.33 14.26
C ASP A 63 3.64 -6.52 14.66
N LYS A 64 4.40 -6.98 15.66
CA LYS A 64 5.64 -6.33 16.12
C LYS A 64 6.72 -6.36 15.02
N VAL A 65 6.93 -7.51 14.38
CA VAL A 65 7.90 -7.64 13.27
C VAL A 65 7.56 -6.69 12.13
N PHE A 66 6.29 -6.60 11.73
CA PHE A 66 5.87 -5.67 10.70
C PHE A 66 6.05 -4.21 11.13
N ALA A 67 5.69 -3.86 12.35
CA ALA A 67 5.91 -2.52 12.87
C ALA A 67 7.39 -2.13 12.81
N GLU A 68 8.29 -3.04 13.22
CA GLU A 68 9.74 -2.84 13.20
C GLU A 68 10.27 -2.66 11.77
N VAL A 69 9.90 -3.58 10.85
CA VAL A 69 10.33 -3.53 9.44
C VAL A 69 9.94 -2.23 8.77
N PHE A 70 8.72 -1.73 9.03
CA PHE A 70 8.19 -0.52 8.42
C PHE A 70 8.42 0.75 9.26
N LYS A 71 9.12 0.63 10.39
CA LYS A 71 9.36 1.74 11.35
C LYS A 71 8.07 2.44 11.73
N ALA A 72 7.02 1.64 11.95
CA ALA A 72 5.71 2.10 12.38
C ALA A 72 5.55 1.87 13.89
N GLU A 73 4.73 2.68 14.53
CA GLU A 73 4.42 2.51 15.96
C GLU A 73 3.68 1.20 16.23
N LYS A 74 2.79 0.81 15.31
CA LYS A 74 2.03 -0.45 15.35
C LYS A 74 1.72 -0.94 13.94
N ALA A 75 1.47 -2.24 13.83
CA ALA A 75 0.94 -2.88 12.64
C ALA A 75 -0.23 -3.80 13.00
N LEU A 76 -1.07 -4.08 12.03
CA LEU A 76 -2.15 -5.06 12.10
C LEU A 76 -2.05 -5.99 10.89
N VAL A 77 -1.58 -7.20 11.10
CA VAL A 77 -1.38 -8.19 10.03
C VAL A 77 -2.31 -9.37 10.26
N ARG A 78 -3.29 -9.55 9.38
CA ARG A 78 -4.32 -10.59 9.51
C ARG A 78 -4.61 -11.24 8.17
N VAL A 79 -4.78 -12.56 8.19
CA VAL A 79 -5.21 -13.35 7.02
C VAL A 79 -6.62 -12.97 6.52
N HIS A 80 -7.40 -12.30 7.35
CA HIS A 80 -8.74 -11.83 7.02
C HIS A 80 -8.73 -10.66 6.03
N PHE A 81 -7.62 -9.97 5.86
CA PHE A 81 -7.45 -9.01 4.78
C PHE A 81 -7.26 -9.77 3.46
N ALA A 82 -8.35 -9.95 2.74
CA ALA A 82 -8.41 -10.81 1.55
C ALA A 82 -7.61 -10.27 0.34
N SER A 83 -7.35 -8.96 0.31
CA SER A 83 -6.60 -8.30 -0.77
C SER A 83 -6.04 -6.96 -0.32
N GLY A 84 -5.16 -6.36 -1.12
CA GLY A 84 -4.68 -4.99 -0.91
C GLY A 84 -5.81 -3.96 -0.94
N THR A 85 -6.73 -4.09 -1.89
CA THR A 85 -7.93 -3.22 -1.96
C THR A 85 -8.78 -3.33 -0.69
N HIS A 86 -9.01 -4.54 -0.17
CA HIS A 86 -9.74 -4.75 1.08
C HIS A 86 -9.03 -4.07 2.26
N THR A 87 -7.71 -4.21 2.36
CA THR A 87 -6.92 -3.56 3.41
C THR A 87 -7.05 -2.03 3.36
N LEU A 88 -6.91 -1.45 2.16
CA LEU A 88 -7.07 -0.01 1.96
C LEU A 88 -8.50 0.46 2.25
N ALA A 89 -9.51 -0.29 1.82
CA ALA A 89 -10.91 0.01 2.13
C ALA A 89 -11.15 0.02 3.65
N CYS A 90 -10.65 -0.99 4.37
CA CYS A 90 -10.73 -1.01 5.84
C CYS A 90 -10.09 0.22 6.49
N CYS A 91 -8.93 0.68 5.99
CA CYS A 91 -8.30 1.90 6.48
C CYS A 91 -9.14 3.14 6.19
N LEU A 92 -9.65 3.28 4.97
CA LEU A 92 -10.44 4.43 4.56
C LEU A 92 -11.74 4.53 5.35
N PHE A 93 -12.54 3.46 5.41
CA PHE A 93 -13.79 3.43 6.20
C PHE A 93 -13.53 3.49 7.71
N GLY A 94 -12.40 3.00 8.17
CA GLY A 94 -11.98 3.08 9.58
C GLY A 94 -11.65 4.49 10.03
N CYS A 95 -11.04 5.30 9.18
CA CYS A 95 -10.53 6.63 9.51
C CYS A 95 -11.44 7.79 9.07
N LEU A 96 -12.23 7.59 7.99
CA LEU A 96 -13.09 8.64 7.44
C LEU A 96 -14.52 8.57 7.99
N ARG A 97 -15.15 9.73 8.12
CA ARG A 97 -16.54 9.91 8.59
C ARG A 97 -17.27 10.85 7.62
N PRO A 98 -18.62 10.86 7.60
CA PRO A 98 -19.38 11.84 6.83
C PRO A 98 -18.89 13.26 7.08
N GLY A 99 -18.67 14.03 6.01
CA GLY A 99 -18.10 15.37 6.04
C GLY A 99 -16.57 15.45 6.05
N ASN A 100 -15.85 14.34 6.26
CA ASN A 100 -14.40 14.31 6.06
C ASN A 100 -14.06 14.36 4.58
N LYS A 101 -12.92 14.95 4.23
CA LYS A 101 -12.41 15.00 2.87
C LYS A 101 -11.18 14.09 2.72
N LEU A 102 -11.21 13.27 1.67
CA LEU A 102 -10.09 12.50 1.13
C LEU A 102 -9.55 13.20 -0.10
N ILE A 103 -8.25 13.52 -0.14
CA ILE A 103 -7.59 14.06 -1.33
C ILE A 103 -6.66 13.00 -1.91
N SER A 104 -6.83 12.67 -3.20
CA SER A 104 -5.85 11.89 -3.97
C SER A 104 -4.91 12.83 -4.70
N VAL A 105 -3.61 12.76 -4.42
CA VAL A 105 -2.61 13.70 -4.95
C VAL A 105 -1.79 13.13 -6.11
N ALA A 106 -2.09 11.93 -6.54
CA ALA A 106 -1.43 11.27 -7.66
C ALA A 106 -2.39 11.02 -8.85
N GLY A 107 -3.41 11.85 -8.97
CA GLY A 107 -4.52 11.65 -9.90
C GLY A 107 -5.49 10.58 -9.42
N ALA A 108 -6.31 10.05 -10.34
CA ALA A 108 -7.23 8.98 -10.04
C ALA A 108 -6.48 7.73 -9.52
N PRO A 109 -6.89 7.14 -8.40
CA PRO A 109 -6.35 5.87 -7.97
C PRO A 109 -6.76 4.77 -8.95
N TYR A 110 -6.16 3.57 -8.82
CA TYR A 110 -6.51 2.45 -9.69
C TYR A 110 -7.99 2.04 -9.53
N ASP A 111 -8.52 1.35 -10.53
CA ASP A 111 -9.94 1.06 -10.74
C ASP A 111 -10.69 0.52 -9.51
N THR A 112 -10.14 -0.49 -8.84
CA THR A 112 -10.78 -1.07 -7.65
C THR A 112 -10.88 -0.08 -6.49
N MET A 113 -9.97 0.89 -6.37
CA MET A 113 -10.08 1.96 -5.37
C MET A 113 -11.07 3.04 -5.79
N GLN A 114 -11.21 3.31 -7.08
CA GLN A 114 -12.27 4.19 -7.58
C GLN A 114 -13.65 3.63 -7.24
N GLU A 115 -13.83 2.29 -7.28
CA GLU A 115 -15.06 1.64 -6.81
C GLU A 115 -15.31 1.86 -5.32
N VAL A 116 -14.29 1.68 -4.48
CA VAL A 116 -14.37 1.91 -3.02
C VAL A 116 -14.70 3.37 -2.70
N ILE A 117 -14.09 4.30 -3.42
CA ILE A 117 -14.33 5.74 -3.23
C ILE A 117 -15.71 6.14 -3.78
N GLY A 118 -16.15 5.57 -4.90
CA GLY A 118 -17.40 5.87 -5.56
C GLY A 118 -17.25 6.78 -6.77
N THR A 119 -16.06 6.79 -7.41
CA THR A 119 -15.76 7.56 -8.63
C THR A 119 -15.73 6.70 -9.88
N ALA A 120 -15.90 5.38 -9.77
CA ALA A 120 -15.91 4.46 -10.90
C ALA A 120 -17.24 4.49 -11.68
N GLY A 121 -17.15 4.53 -13.03
CA GLY A 121 -18.29 4.32 -13.94
C GLY A 121 -19.18 5.54 -14.18
N ASP A 122 -20.40 5.32 -14.67
CA ASP A 122 -21.35 6.32 -15.18
C ASP A 122 -21.98 7.25 -14.12
N HIS A 123 -21.27 7.70 -13.12
CA HIS A 123 -21.78 8.58 -12.04
C HIS A 123 -22.87 7.95 -11.14
N THR A 124 -23.15 6.67 -11.23
CA THR A 124 -23.95 5.97 -10.22
C THR A 124 -23.04 5.63 -9.05
N THR A 125 -23.05 6.49 -8.02
CA THR A 125 -22.38 6.18 -6.76
C THR A 125 -22.94 4.88 -6.23
N LYS A 126 -22.09 3.86 -6.11
CA LYS A 126 -22.48 2.61 -5.44
C LYS A 126 -22.88 2.96 -4.01
N GLU A 127 -24.01 2.45 -3.55
CA GLU A 127 -24.58 2.73 -2.22
C GLU A 127 -23.58 2.46 -1.08
N ASP A 128 -22.60 1.57 -1.31
CA ASP A 128 -21.58 1.18 -0.34
C ASP A 128 -20.25 1.94 -0.46
N SER A 129 -20.18 2.99 -1.30
CA SER A 129 -18.96 3.77 -1.49
C SER A 129 -18.75 4.83 -0.42
N LEU A 130 -17.50 5.31 -0.27
CA LEU A 130 -17.19 6.41 0.66
C LEU A 130 -18.01 7.68 0.38
N ILE A 131 -18.19 8.03 -0.90
CA ILE A 131 -18.98 9.19 -1.30
C ILE A 131 -20.45 8.99 -0.90
N ALA A 132 -21.02 7.81 -1.09
CA ALA A 132 -22.39 7.50 -0.67
C ALA A 132 -22.56 7.59 0.87
N HIS A 133 -21.49 7.32 1.61
CA HIS A 133 -21.44 7.52 3.07
C HIS A 133 -21.11 8.95 3.49
N GLY A 134 -21.13 9.91 2.57
CA GLY A 134 -20.97 11.33 2.86
C GLY A 134 -19.52 11.81 3.04
N VAL A 135 -18.55 11.02 2.58
CA VAL A 135 -17.15 11.44 2.51
C VAL A 135 -16.94 12.29 1.27
N LEU A 136 -16.30 13.44 1.43
CA LEU A 136 -15.93 14.32 0.31
C LEU A 136 -14.64 13.77 -0.34
N TYR A 137 -14.57 13.84 -1.67
CA TYR A 137 -13.40 13.41 -2.43
C TYR A 137 -12.93 14.49 -3.37
N GLU A 138 -11.61 14.68 -3.42
CA GLU A 138 -10.95 15.58 -4.35
C GLU A 138 -9.76 14.89 -4.99
N GLU A 139 -9.55 15.12 -6.27
CA GLU A 139 -8.45 14.58 -7.04
C GLU A 139 -7.55 15.69 -7.56
N ILE A 140 -6.26 15.56 -7.30
CA ILE A 140 -5.23 16.47 -7.81
C ILE A 140 -4.37 15.68 -8.79
N PRO A 141 -4.41 16.01 -10.10
CA PRO A 141 -3.57 15.37 -11.08
C PRO A 141 -2.09 15.72 -10.87
N LEU A 142 -1.21 14.82 -11.30
CA LEU A 142 0.23 15.08 -11.27
C LEU A 142 0.61 16.15 -12.29
N LEU A 143 1.61 16.95 -11.94
CA LEU A 143 2.31 17.84 -12.88
C LEU A 143 3.18 16.99 -13.82
N ASN A 144 2.97 17.15 -15.14
CA ASN A 144 3.72 16.44 -16.17
C ASN A 144 3.77 14.90 -15.97
N ASP A 145 2.74 14.32 -15.37
CA ASP A 145 2.64 12.89 -15.04
C ASP A 145 3.75 12.35 -14.11
N THR A 146 4.51 13.21 -13.45
CA THR A 146 5.67 12.82 -12.63
C THR A 146 5.68 13.37 -11.23
N ASP A 147 5.17 14.58 -11.02
CA ASP A 147 5.37 15.31 -9.78
C ASP A 147 4.05 15.67 -9.11
N ILE A 148 4.03 15.66 -7.78
CA ILE A 148 2.86 16.09 -7.02
C ILE A 148 2.74 17.62 -7.11
N ASP A 149 1.55 18.12 -7.42
CA ASP A 149 1.22 19.55 -7.38
C ASP A 149 1.02 20.02 -5.94
N PHE A 150 2.13 20.31 -5.27
CA PHE A 150 2.10 20.78 -3.87
C PHE A 150 1.38 22.13 -3.74
N GLN A 151 1.43 23.01 -4.74
CA GLN A 151 0.75 24.28 -4.70
C GLN A 151 -0.78 24.09 -4.68
N LYS A 152 -1.28 23.22 -5.55
CA LYS A 152 -2.71 22.88 -5.58
C LYS A 152 -3.13 22.14 -4.32
N LEU A 153 -2.30 21.22 -3.84
CA LEU A 153 -2.56 20.52 -2.58
C LEU A 153 -2.70 21.50 -1.41
N GLU A 154 -1.79 22.45 -1.27
CA GLU A 154 -1.85 23.46 -0.19
C GLU A 154 -3.13 24.29 -0.26
N GLN A 155 -3.57 24.66 -1.47
CA GLN A 155 -4.84 25.38 -1.68
C GLN A 155 -6.08 24.52 -1.36
N SER A 156 -6.00 23.21 -1.52
CA SER A 156 -7.10 22.26 -1.26
C SER A 156 -7.24 21.87 0.20
N ILE A 157 -6.21 22.14 1.03
CA ILE A 157 -6.24 21.78 2.46
C ILE A 157 -7.12 22.77 3.21
N ASP A 158 -8.18 22.23 3.83
CA ASP A 158 -9.09 22.95 4.71
C ASP A 158 -9.42 22.09 5.95
N LYS A 159 -10.34 22.56 6.80
CA LYS A 159 -10.70 21.87 8.05
C LYS A 159 -11.40 20.52 7.85
N THR A 160 -11.88 20.23 6.66
CA THR A 160 -12.56 18.97 6.33
C THR A 160 -11.56 17.89 5.90
N VAL A 161 -10.37 18.27 5.46
CA VAL A 161 -9.35 17.33 4.99
C VAL A 161 -8.84 16.49 6.17
N THR A 162 -9.15 15.21 6.10
CA THR A 162 -8.77 14.23 7.13
C THR A 162 -7.68 13.28 6.63
N MET A 163 -7.64 13.05 5.31
CA MET A 163 -6.70 12.09 4.74
C MET A 163 -6.21 12.52 3.35
N VAL A 164 -4.94 12.25 3.08
CA VAL A 164 -4.32 12.39 1.76
C VAL A 164 -3.89 11.00 1.29
N LEU A 165 -4.32 10.62 0.09
CA LEU A 165 -3.97 9.37 -0.57
C LEU A 165 -2.85 9.60 -1.57
N ILE A 166 -1.74 8.88 -1.42
CA ILE A 166 -0.59 8.91 -2.33
C ILE A 166 -0.40 7.54 -2.95
N GLN A 167 -0.84 7.35 -4.18
CA GLN A 167 -0.56 6.14 -4.92
C GLN A 167 0.80 6.26 -5.62
N ARG A 168 1.84 5.69 -5.01
CA ARG A 168 3.21 5.72 -5.54
C ARG A 168 3.37 4.87 -6.80
N SER A 169 2.74 3.70 -6.84
CA SER A 169 2.76 2.84 -8.02
C SER A 169 2.00 3.48 -9.19
N LYS A 170 2.48 3.23 -10.40
CA LYS A 170 1.83 3.73 -11.61
C LYS A 170 0.59 2.93 -12.04
N GLY A 171 0.34 1.77 -11.41
CA GLY A 171 -0.72 0.87 -11.86
C GLY A 171 -0.52 0.46 -13.32
N TYR A 172 -1.56 0.59 -14.12
CA TYR A 172 -1.53 0.31 -15.57
C TYR A 172 -1.08 1.49 -16.43
N SER A 173 -0.77 2.64 -15.83
CA SER A 173 -0.34 3.82 -16.61
C SER A 173 1.12 3.68 -17.09
N THR A 174 1.49 4.48 -18.09
CA THR A 174 2.86 4.51 -18.64
C THR A 174 3.78 5.50 -17.91
N ARG A 175 3.23 6.26 -16.95
CA ARG A 175 4.03 7.20 -16.14
C ARG A 175 5.10 6.51 -15.30
N LYS A 176 6.08 7.23 -14.83
CA LYS A 176 7.02 6.73 -13.81
C LYS A 176 6.31 6.55 -12.45
N SER A 177 6.80 5.65 -11.63
CA SER A 177 6.39 5.57 -10.23
C SER A 177 6.90 6.77 -9.46
N LEU A 178 6.14 7.23 -8.45
CA LEU A 178 6.51 8.31 -7.55
C LEU A 178 7.52 7.86 -6.51
#